data_d290cb89695f77f8cd4efbae5d8c9d64
#
_entry.id   d290cb89695f77f8cd4efbae5d8c9d64
#
_cell.length_a   1.000
_cell.length_b   1.000
_cell.length_c   1.000
_cell.angle_alpha   90.00
_cell.angle_beta   90.00
_cell.angle_gamma   90.00
#
_symmetry.space_group_name_H-M   'P 1'
#
loop_
_entity.id
_entity.type
_entity.pdbx_description
1 polymer ?
#
loop_
_entity_poly.entity_id
_entity_poly.type
_entity_poly.pdbx_seq_one_letter_code
_entity_poly.pdbx_strand_id
1 'polypeptide(L)'
;EGYGMILFREVALWADAARGTAFAFSRDNLDTIANYVVNGTRWMIRGEIGMLYLGYRPPKTVEGVTSQSAEFIEPLTKMVRTDPLYASAYRSLLDSVLGKTRSNGVTGNKYFWRSEFSSHLRDDYGIFTRLNSSRTVGSEYRSTFRPEVGNEIVWNSAGATAIQVNNREYLDLGPAFDWFHYPGVTAPYVKEQTRGTYGRTGNGGSFTGGVSDGTYGASVDS
;
A
#
# COMPACT_ATOMS: atom_id res chain seq x y z
N GLU A 1 -2.33 6.89 3.25
CA GLU A 1 -1.71 5.58 3.50
C GLU A 1 -1.50 5.37 4.99
N GLY A 2 -0.41 5.79 5.63
CA GLY A 2 -0.22 5.59 7.07
C GLY A 2 -1.33 6.18 7.92
N TYR A 3 -1.74 7.40 7.64
CA TYR A 3 -2.87 8.03 8.35
C TYR A 3 -4.21 7.39 8.03
N GLY A 4 -4.41 6.89 6.81
CA GLY A 4 -5.61 6.16 6.45
C GLY A 4 -5.74 4.83 7.21
N MET A 5 -4.63 4.17 7.47
CA MET A 5 -4.58 2.95 8.29
C MET A 5 -4.91 3.26 9.77
N ILE A 6 -4.34 4.34 10.32
CA ILE A 6 -4.68 4.80 11.67
C ILE A 6 -6.17 5.15 11.75
N LEU A 7 -6.70 5.89 10.77
CA LEU A 7 -8.11 6.20 10.69
C LEU A 7 -8.97 4.92 10.69
N PHE A 8 -8.63 3.94 9.85
CA PHE A 8 -9.38 2.69 9.79
C PHE A 8 -9.37 1.95 11.13
N ARG A 9 -8.23 1.89 11.82
CA ARG A 9 -8.13 1.28 13.14
C ARG A 9 -9.07 1.93 14.16
N GLU A 10 -9.05 3.26 14.23
CA GLU A 10 -9.88 4.00 15.18
C GLU A 10 -11.38 3.89 14.85
N VAL A 11 -11.72 4.01 13.56
CA VAL A 11 -13.12 3.89 13.12
C VAL A 11 -13.64 2.47 13.36
N ALA A 12 -12.86 1.43 13.09
CA ALA A 12 -13.24 0.05 13.37
C ALA A 12 -13.44 -0.21 14.87
N LEU A 13 -12.61 0.40 15.73
CA LEU A 13 -12.76 0.33 17.18
C LEU A 13 -14.11 0.92 17.63
N TRP A 14 -14.42 2.13 17.18
CA TRP A 14 -15.67 2.80 17.56
C TRP A 14 -16.91 2.13 16.96
N ALA A 15 -16.84 1.67 15.71
CA ALA A 15 -17.93 0.95 15.08
C ALA A 15 -18.27 -0.35 15.83
N ASP A 16 -17.25 -1.08 16.27
CA ASP A 16 -17.41 -2.31 17.06
C ASP A 16 -17.94 -2.00 18.48
N ALA A 17 -17.39 -1.00 19.15
CA ALA A 17 -17.84 -0.61 20.49
C ALA A 17 -19.30 -0.11 20.55
N ALA A 18 -19.74 0.61 19.52
CA ALA A 18 -21.09 1.13 19.40
C ALA A 18 -22.11 0.08 18.89
N ARG A 19 -21.66 -1.06 18.41
CA ARG A 19 -22.50 -2.11 17.81
C ARG A 19 -23.59 -2.58 18.77
N GLY A 20 -24.84 -2.59 18.29
CA GLY A 20 -26.01 -3.01 19.07
C GLY A 20 -26.50 -1.96 20.09
N THR A 21 -25.97 -0.75 20.06
CA THR A 21 -26.42 0.39 20.88
C THR A 21 -27.19 1.41 20.05
N ALA A 22 -27.78 2.42 20.71
CA ALA A 22 -28.39 3.57 20.01
C ALA A 22 -27.38 4.43 19.22
N PHE A 23 -26.08 4.24 19.45
CA PHE A 23 -24.99 4.93 18.79
C PHE A 23 -24.33 4.11 17.66
N ALA A 24 -24.93 2.97 17.30
CA ALA A 24 -24.40 2.12 16.23
C ALA A 24 -24.27 2.91 14.92
N PHE A 25 -23.19 2.63 14.20
CA PHE A 25 -22.95 3.26 12.90
C PHE A 25 -24.08 2.91 11.93
N SER A 26 -24.55 3.91 11.19
CA SER A 26 -25.54 3.70 10.13
C SER A 26 -24.96 2.82 8.99
N ARG A 27 -25.84 2.26 8.17
CA ARG A 27 -25.42 1.50 7.00
C ARG A 27 -24.52 2.33 6.08
N ASP A 28 -24.85 3.58 5.83
CA ASP A 28 -24.07 4.48 4.97
C ASP A 28 -22.64 4.70 5.50
N ASN A 29 -22.51 4.83 6.82
CA ASN A 29 -21.19 4.95 7.44
C ASN A 29 -20.38 3.66 7.29
N LEU A 30 -21.00 2.51 7.50
CA LEU A 30 -20.34 1.21 7.32
C LEU A 30 -19.98 0.96 5.83
N ASP A 31 -20.84 1.38 4.89
CA ASP A 31 -20.54 1.30 3.46
C ASP A 31 -19.36 2.19 3.07
N THR A 32 -19.23 3.36 3.69
CA THR A 32 -18.07 4.24 3.49
C THR A 32 -16.77 3.55 3.96
N ILE A 33 -16.80 2.91 5.13
CA ILE A 33 -15.65 2.16 5.66
C ILE A 33 -15.34 0.97 4.74
N ALA A 34 -16.37 0.23 4.35
CA ALA A 34 -16.22 -0.93 3.47
C ALA A 34 -15.62 -0.52 2.11
N ASN A 35 -16.10 0.58 1.54
CA ASN A 35 -15.55 1.11 0.29
C ASN A 35 -14.05 1.44 0.41
N TYR A 36 -13.64 2.08 1.50
CA TYR A 36 -12.24 2.38 1.77
C TYR A 36 -11.38 1.11 1.84
N VAL A 37 -11.86 0.09 2.55
CA VAL A 37 -11.08 -1.16 2.74
C VAL A 37 -11.18 -2.08 1.53
N VAL A 38 -12.40 -2.40 1.09
CA VAL A 38 -12.65 -3.43 0.07
C VAL A 38 -12.27 -2.95 -1.32
N ASN A 39 -12.60 -1.69 -1.65
CA ASN A 39 -12.32 -1.09 -2.95
C ASN A 39 -11.00 -0.29 -3.00
N GLY A 40 -10.38 -0.06 -1.86
CA GLY A 40 -9.11 0.65 -1.73
C GLY A 40 -7.99 -0.26 -1.21
N THR A 41 -7.85 -0.31 0.09
CA THR A 41 -6.72 -0.93 0.80
C THR A 41 -6.48 -2.39 0.43
N ARG A 42 -7.54 -3.17 0.24
CA ARG A 42 -7.47 -4.59 -0.13
C ARG A 42 -6.70 -4.82 -1.43
N TRP A 43 -6.75 -3.87 -2.35
CA TRP A 43 -5.99 -3.93 -3.60
C TRP A 43 -4.49 -3.69 -3.44
N MET A 44 -4.07 -3.19 -2.29
CA MET A 44 -2.67 -2.84 -2.00
C MET A 44 -2.02 -3.82 -1.02
N ILE A 45 -2.76 -4.82 -0.54
CA ILE A 45 -2.27 -5.80 0.45
C ILE A 45 -2.44 -7.21 -0.09
N ARG A 46 -1.34 -7.95 -0.10
CA ARG A 46 -1.33 -9.37 -0.39
C ARG A 46 -0.41 -10.08 0.60
N GLY A 47 -0.98 -10.99 1.40
CA GLY A 47 -0.24 -11.67 2.44
C GLY A 47 0.17 -10.76 3.59
N GLU A 48 1.26 -11.11 4.25
CA GLU A 48 1.79 -10.42 5.42
C GLU A 48 2.35 -9.03 5.10
N ILE A 49 2.57 -8.73 3.84
CA ILE A 49 3.19 -7.47 3.39
C ILE A 49 2.22 -6.67 2.54
N GLY A 50 1.98 -5.44 2.96
CA GLY A 50 1.24 -4.46 2.18
C GLY A 50 2.16 -3.61 1.32
N MET A 51 1.76 -3.36 0.08
CA MET A 51 2.44 -2.45 -0.85
C MET A 51 1.94 -1.00 -0.74
N LEU A 52 1.33 -0.64 0.39
CA LEU A 52 0.79 0.69 0.68
C LEU A 52 1.84 1.81 0.57
N TYR A 53 3.09 1.48 0.86
CA TYR A 53 4.19 2.45 0.86
C TYR A 53 5.15 2.27 -0.31
N LEU A 54 4.80 1.42 -1.28
CA LEU A 54 5.63 1.25 -2.46
C LEU A 54 5.98 2.60 -3.08
N GLY A 55 7.25 2.89 -3.18
CA GLY A 55 7.76 4.11 -3.76
C GLY A 55 7.44 5.41 -3.02
N TYR A 56 6.91 5.37 -1.82
CA TYR A 56 6.53 6.56 -1.07
C TYR A 56 7.33 6.80 0.21
N ARG A 57 7.50 5.77 1.01
CA ARG A 57 8.24 5.84 2.29
C ARG A 57 9.28 4.74 2.39
N PRO A 58 10.43 5.04 3.04
CA PRO A 58 11.34 3.97 3.43
C PRO A 58 10.69 3.06 4.48
N PRO A 59 11.13 1.81 4.59
CA PRO A 59 10.69 0.92 5.64
C PRO A 59 10.96 1.55 7.02
N LYS A 60 10.07 1.34 7.97
CA LYS A 60 10.14 1.93 9.31
C LYS A 60 11.30 1.41 10.16
N THR A 61 11.86 0.25 9.83
CA THR A 61 12.95 -0.37 10.61
C THR A 61 14.07 -0.88 9.71
N VAL A 62 15.31 -0.90 10.21
CA VAL A 62 16.46 -1.51 9.53
C VAL A 62 16.25 -3.01 9.33
N GLU A 63 15.45 -3.61 10.20
CA GLU A 63 15.18 -5.04 10.25
C GLU A 63 14.19 -5.50 9.19
N GLY A 64 13.75 -4.61 8.31
CA GLY A 64 12.92 -4.98 7.18
C GLY A 64 11.61 -4.23 7.08
N VAL A 65 10.89 -4.51 6.01
CA VAL A 65 9.48 -4.15 5.87
C VAL A 65 8.73 -5.01 6.86
N THR A 66 8.71 -4.58 8.11
CA THR A 66 7.80 -5.21 9.08
C THR A 66 6.40 -5.18 8.47
N SER A 67 5.69 -6.25 8.65
CA SER A 67 4.37 -6.46 8.11
C SER A 67 3.43 -5.30 8.48
N GLN A 68 3.45 -4.25 7.67
CA GLN A 68 2.53 -3.13 7.85
C GLN A 68 1.09 -3.62 7.75
N SER A 69 0.89 -4.73 7.06
CA SER A 69 -0.38 -5.42 7.02
C SER A 69 -0.80 -6.01 8.37
N ALA A 70 0.12 -6.28 9.30
CA ALA A 70 -0.23 -6.73 10.65
C ALA A 70 -1.08 -5.70 11.42
N GLU A 71 -0.92 -4.41 11.13
CA GLU A 71 -1.74 -3.35 11.72
C GLU A 71 -3.22 -3.44 11.32
N PHE A 72 -3.53 -4.23 10.28
CA PHE A 72 -4.92 -4.48 9.85
C PHE A 72 -5.60 -5.66 10.58
N ILE A 73 -4.87 -6.50 11.32
CA ILE A 73 -5.42 -7.71 11.94
C ILE A 73 -6.55 -7.35 12.91
N GLU A 74 -6.30 -6.44 13.84
CA GLU A 74 -7.28 -6.05 14.85
C GLU A 74 -8.50 -5.35 14.23
N PRO A 75 -8.35 -4.29 13.41
CA PRO A 75 -9.51 -3.63 12.82
C PRO A 75 -10.30 -4.53 11.87
N LEU A 76 -9.66 -5.40 11.08
CA LEU A 76 -10.38 -6.37 10.25
C LEU A 76 -11.15 -7.38 11.11
N THR A 77 -10.58 -7.87 12.20
CA THR A 77 -11.26 -8.77 13.13
C THR A 77 -12.53 -8.12 13.72
N LYS A 78 -12.46 -6.84 14.06
CA LYS A 78 -13.63 -6.07 14.51
C LYS A 78 -14.67 -5.93 13.40
N MET A 79 -14.26 -5.54 12.20
CA MET A 79 -15.18 -5.32 11.08
C MET A 79 -15.87 -6.60 10.59
N VAL A 80 -15.23 -7.76 10.66
CA VAL A 80 -15.86 -9.06 10.36
C VAL A 80 -17.14 -9.28 11.17
N ARG A 81 -17.19 -8.84 12.41
CA ARG A 81 -18.37 -9.01 13.30
C ARG A 81 -19.29 -7.79 13.31
N THR A 82 -18.79 -6.63 12.93
CA THR A 82 -19.54 -5.36 12.97
C THR A 82 -20.34 -5.12 11.71
N ASP A 83 -19.82 -5.57 10.57
CA ASP A 83 -20.41 -5.37 9.24
C ASP A 83 -20.66 -6.70 8.53
N PRO A 84 -21.80 -7.36 8.80
CA PRO A 84 -22.11 -8.66 8.18
C PRO A 84 -22.16 -8.64 6.65
N LEU A 85 -22.52 -7.49 6.04
CA LEU A 85 -22.63 -7.36 4.59
C LEU A 85 -21.28 -7.55 3.90
N TYR A 86 -20.20 -7.04 4.48
CA TYR A 86 -18.85 -7.14 3.93
C TYR A 86 -17.94 -8.11 4.72
N ALA A 87 -18.50 -8.87 5.67
CA ALA A 87 -17.75 -9.77 6.53
C ALA A 87 -16.87 -10.77 5.76
N SER A 88 -17.37 -11.28 4.63
CA SER A 88 -16.60 -12.20 3.77
C SER A 88 -15.35 -11.52 3.18
N ALA A 89 -15.49 -10.29 2.71
CA ALA A 89 -14.38 -9.54 2.16
C ALA A 89 -13.32 -9.18 3.22
N TYR A 90 -13.76 -8.74 4.40
CA TYR A 90 -12.86 -8.48 5.53
C TYR A 90 -12.14 -9.76 5.98
N ARG A 91 -12.84 -10.89 6.03
CA ARG A 91 -12.26 -12.20 6.40
C ARG A 91 -11.21 -12.65 5.39
N SER A 92 -11.48 -12.56 4.10
CA SER A 92 -10.52 -12.94 3.07
C SER A 92 -9.23 -12.11 3.16
N LEU A 93 -9.35 -10.79 3.42
CA LEU A 93 -8.19 -9.94 3.64
C LEU A 93 -7.46 -10.32 4.93
N LEU A 94 -8.20 -10.54 6.02
CA LEU A 94 -7.64 -10.96 7.32
C LEU A 94 -6.87 -12.27 7.21
N ASP A 95 -7.43 -13.28 6.53
CA ASP A 95 -6.78 -14.59 6.38
C ASP A 95 -5.50 -14.48 5.52
N SER A 96 -5.49 -13.59 4.53
CA SER A 96 -4.28 -13.28 3.76
C SER A 96 -3.21 -12.59 4.62
N VAL A 97 -3.60 -11.58 5.40
CA VAL A 97 -2.67 -10.86 6.31
C VAL A 97 -2.10 -11.78 7.38
N LEU A 98 -2.87 -12.77 7.83
CA LEU A 98 -2.43 -13.80 8.78
C LEU A 98 -1.58 -14.91 8.13
N GLY A 99 -1.30 -14.81 6.83
CA GLY A 99 -0.54 -15.83 6.10
C GLY A 99 -1.26 -17.16 5.90
N LYS A 100 -2.58 -17.23 6.16
CA LYS A 100 -3.38 -18.45 6.00
C LYS A 100 -3.70 -18.73 4.53
N THR A 101 -3.81 -17.68 3.72
CA THR A 101 -4.08 -17.76 2.28
C THR A 101 -3.12 -16.87 1.51
N ARG A 102 -2.75 -17.27 0.30
CA ARG A 102 -1.94 -16.43 -0.58
C ARG A 102 -2.75 -15.29 -1.20
N SER A 103 -3.95 -15.59 -1.67
CA SER A 103 -4.88 -14.60 -2.22
C SER A 103 -5.65 -13.92 -1.09
N ASN A 104 -5.90 -12.64 -1.25
CA ASN A 104 -6.81 -11.87 -0.39
C ASN A 104 -8.27 -11.90 -0.91
N GLY A 105 -8.56 -12.78 -1.88
CA GLY A 105 -9.86 -12.92 -2.50
C GLY A 105 -10.18 -11.83 -3.53
N VAL A 106 -9.17 -11.13 -4.05
CA VAL A 106 -9.30 -10.18 -5.16
C VAL A 106 -8.47 -10.67 -6.33
N THR A 107 -9.09 -10.73 -7.50
CA THR A 107 -8.42 -10.93 -8.79
C THR A 107 -8.83 -9.82 -9.74
N GLY A 108 -7.90 -9.36 -10.55
CA GLY A 108 -8.16 -8.30 -11.50
C GLY A 108 -7.03 -7.30 -11.62
N ASN A 109 -7.35 -6.18 -12.23
CA ASN A 109 -6.48 -5.02 -12.34
C ASN A 109 -7.22 -3.77 -11.87
N LYS A 110 -6.50 -2.87 -11.19
CA LYS A 110 -7.04 -1.59 -10.76
C LYS A 110 -5.97 -0.51 -10.82
N TYR A 111 -6.31 0.60 -11.48
CA TYR A 111 -5.50 1.80 -11.49
C TYR A 111 -6.12 2.88 -10.61
N PHE A 112 -5.33 3.35 -9.64
CA PHE A 112 -5.72 4.42 -8.71
C PHE A 112 -5.17 5.75 -9.22
N TRP A 113 -5.92 6.40 -10.07
CA TRP A 113 -5.51 7.61 -10.80
C TRP A 113 -5.17 8.81 -9.91
N ARG A 114 -5.68 8.87 -8.68
CA ARG A 114 -5.33 9.95 -7.72
C ARG A 114 -3.99 9.72 -7.03
N SER A 115 -3.50 8.52 -7.01
CA SER A 115 -2.25 8.15 -6.35
C SER A 115 -1.22 7.57 -7.29
N GLU A 116 -1.52 7.51 -8.59
CA GLU A 116 -0.67 6.94 -9.63
C GLU A 116 -0.18 5.53 -9.26
N PHE A 117 -1.09 4.70 -8.79
CA PHE A 117 -0.79 3.36 -8.31
C PHE A 117 -1.57 2.33 -9.10
N SER A 118 -0.88 1.34 -9.62
CA SER A 118 -1.47 0.19 -10.32
C SER A 118 -1.35 -1.06 -9.47
N SER A 119 -2.42 -1.84 -9.41
CA SER A 119 -2.46 -3.14 -8.78
C SER A 119 -3.03 -4.17 -9.73
N HIS A 120 -2.30 -5.25 -9.97
CA HIS A 120 -2.72 -6.38 -10.76
C HIS A 120 -2.62 -7.66 -9.93
N LEU A 121 -3.77 -8.21 -9.56
CA LEU A 121 -3.86 -9.35 -8.64
C LEU A 121 -4.40 -10.57 -9.35
N ARG A 122 -3.78 -11.71 -9.08
CA ARG A 122 -4.20 -13.05 -9.45
C ARG A 122 -4.12 -13.95 -8.22
N ASP A 123 -4.68 -15.13 -8.28
CA ASP A 123 -4.67 -16.05 -7.14
C ASP A 123 -3.25 -16.45 -6.75
N ASP A 124 -2.35 -16.56 -7.71
CA ASP A 124 -0.98 -17.03 -7.55
C ASP A 124 0.08 -15.92 -7.51
N TYR A 125 -0.24 -14.68 -7.95
CA TYR A 125 0.69 -13.55 -7.88
C TYR A 125 0.00 -12.18 -7.75
N GLY A 126 0.78 -11.18 -7.38
CA GLY A 126 0.40 -9.78 -7.41
C GLY A 126 1.53 -8.91 -7.98
N ILE A 127 1.17 -7.93 -8.81
CA ILE A 127 2.09 -6.92 -9.33
C ILE A 127 1.56 -5.55 -8.91
N PHE A 128 2.44 -4.76 -8.31
CA PHE A 128 2.13 -3.42 -7.83
C PHE A 128 3.11 -2.45 -8.45
N THR A 129 2.61 -1.36 -9.00
CA THR A 129 3.46 -0.33 -9.62
C THR A 129 3.07 1.04 -9.10
N ARG A 130 4.06 1.79 -8.63
CA ARG A 130 3.91 3.18 -8.25
C ARG A 130 4.53 4.06 -9.33
N LEU A 131 3.71 4.95 -9.86
CA LEU A 131 4.14 5.99 -10.79
C LEU A 131 4.17 7.36 -10.09
N ASN A 132 4.75 8.34 -10.73
CA ASN A 132 4.87 9.68 -10.20
C ASN A 132 4.60 10.72 -11.29
N SER A 133 3.77 11.70 -10.99
CA SER A 133 3.46 12.82 -11.86
C SER A 133 3.53 14.13 -11.10
N SER A 134 3.38 15.24 -11.83
CA SER A 134 3.24 16.56 -11.21
C SER A 134 2.00 16.69 -10.31
N ARG A 135 1.03 15.78 -10.44
CA ARG A 135 -0.19 15.72 -9.61
C ARG A 135 0.01 15.00 -8.28
N THR A 136 1.04 14.20 -8.16
CA THR A 136 1.32 13.40 -6.98
C THR A 136 2.62 13.82 -6.33
N VAL A 137 2.69 13.63 -5.02
CA VAL A 137 3.96 13.76 -4.31
C VAL A 137 4.78 12.51 -4.59
N GLY A 138 6.05 12.71 -4.97
CA GLY A 138 7.01 11.62 -5.10
C GLY A 138 7.31 10.96 -3.75
N SER A 139 8.52 10.50 -3.55
CA SER A 139 8.91 9.85 -2.30
C SER A 139 9.02 10.85 -1.15
N GLU A 140 8.62 10.44 0.04
CA GLU A 140 8.94 11.13 1.28
C GLU A 140 10.30 10.64 1.79
N TYR A 141 11.18 11.55 2.17
CA TYR A 141 12.47 11.20 2.75
C TYR A 141 12.67 11.85 4.12
N ARG A 142 13.46 11.18 4.97
CA ARG A 142 13.70 11.60 6.34
C ARG A 142 15.08 11.13 6.80
N SER A 143 16.09 11.91 6.47
CA SER A 143 17.49 11.57 6.77
C SER A 143 17.79 11.42 8.27
N THR A 144 17.02 12.10 9.14
CA THR A 144 17.19 12.00 10.60
C THR A 144 16.81 10.65 11.18
N PHE A 145 15.92 9.89 10.52
CA PHE A 145 15.54 8.56 10.99
C PHE A 145 16.41 7.45 10.40
N ARG A 146 16.94 7.70 9.23
CA ARG A 146 17.71 6.74 8.47
C ARG A 146 18.62 7.46 7.48
N PRO A 147 19.72 8.00 7.96
CA PRO A 147 20.67 8.68 7.10
C PRO A 147 21.21 7.75 6.00
N GLU A 148 21.28 6.45 6.28
CA GLU A 148 21.74 5.42 5.36
C GLU A 148 20.74 5.11 4.22
N VAL A 149 19.45 5.36 4.42
CA VAL A 149 18.38 5.06 3.45
C VAL A 149 17.67 6.34 2.97
N GLY A 150 17.73 7.41 3.75
CA GLY A 150 16.93 8.62 3.52
C GLY A 150 17.18 9.31 2.18
N ASN A 151 18.39 9.17 1.61
CA ASN A 151 18.75 9.76 0.33
C ASN A 151 18.49 8.82 -0.85
N GLU A 152 18.26 7.56 -0.61
CA GLU A 152 18.18 6.50 -1.62
C GLU A 152 16.79 6.33 -2.21
N ILE A 153 15.76 6.80 -1.50
CA ILE A 153 14.36 6.62 -1.88
C ILE A 153 13.82 7.60 -2.93
N VAL A 154 14.68 8.42 -3.48
CA VAL A 154 14.31 9.53 -4.38
C VAL A 154 13.53 9.05 -5.60
N TRP A 155 13.92 7.92 -6.13
CA TRP A 155 13.39 7.36 -7.36
C TRP A 155 12.28 6.32 -7.15
N ASN A 156 11.94 6.05 -5.90
CA ASN A 156 11.00 4.97 -5.56
C ASN A 156 9.61 5.11 -6.19
N SER A 157 9.20 6.29 -6.59
CA SER A 157 7.89 6.52 -7.17
C SER A 157 7.88 6.57 -8.70
N ALA A 158 9.04 6.56 -9.34
CA ALA A 158 9.14 6.70 -10.78
C ALA A 158 9.10 5.32 -11.48
N GLY A 159 8.00 4.60 -11.36
CA GLY A 159 7.83 3.26 -11.92
C GLY A 159 8.18 2.13 -10.96
N ALA A 160 8.39 2.41 -9.66
CA ALA A 160 8.69 1.38 -8.68
C ALA A 160 7.69 0.23 -8.73
N THR A 161 8.19 -0.98 -8.98
CA THR A 161 7.38 -2.17 -9.19
C THR A 161 7.76 -3.25 -8.18
N ALA A 162 6.74 -3.82 -7.55
CA ALA A 162 6.86 -4.98 -6.68
C ALA A 162 6.08 -6.16 -7.23
N ILE A 163 6.66 -7.34 -7.18
CA ILE A 163 6.05 -8.60 -7.62
C ILE A 163 6.02 -9.55 -6.44
N GLN A 164 4.86 -10.04 -6.09
CA GLN A 164 4.65 -11.02 -5.02
C GLN A 164 4.10 -12.32 -5.58
N VAL A 165 4.77 -13.43 -5.34
CA VAL A 165 4.37 -14.79 -5.72
C VAL A 165 4.07 -15.61 -4.47
N ASN A 166 4.97 -15.59 -3.48
CA ASN A 166 4.80 -16.33 -2.22
C ASN A 166 4.40 -15.43 -1.03
N ASN A 167 4.25 -14.11 -1.27
CA ASN A 167 3.88 -13.09 -0.29
C ASN A 167 4.96 -12.77 0.77
N ARG A 168 6.19 -13.23 0.58
CA ARG A 168 7.31 -13.01 1.52
C ARG A 168 8.54 -12.41 0.86
N GLU A 169 8.48 -12.09 -0.43
CA GLU A 169 9.62 -11.59 -1.22
C GLU A 169 10.24 -10.31 -0.66
N TYR A 170 9.45 -9.52 0.05
CA TYR A 170 9.88 -8.22 0.59
C TYR A 170 10.02 -8.22 2.12
N LEU A 171 9.99 -9.40 2.76
CA LEU A 171 10.30 -9.52 4.19
C LEU A 171 11.80 -9.36 4.42
N ASP A 172 12.15 -8.53 5.41
CA ASP A 172 13.52 -8.38 5.92
C ASP A 172 14.57 -7.99 4.86
N LEU A 173 14.14 -7.35 3.77
CA LEU A 173 15.04 -6.91 2.71
C LEU A 173 15.83 -5.65 3.03
N GLY A 174 15.39 -4.86 4.00
CA GLY A 174 15.90 -3.51 4.24
C GLY A 174 17.43 -3.37 4.19
N PRO A 175 18.22 -4.20 4.89
CA PRO A 175 19.67 -4.11 4.90
C PRO A 175 20.37 -4.55 3.61
N ALA A 176 19.72 -5.37 2.80
CA ALA A 176 20.29 -5.97 1.59
C ALA A 176 19.74 -5.39 0.29
N PHE A 177 18.72 -4.55 0.38
CA PHE A 177 18.06 -4.00 -0.80
C PHE A 177 18.88 -2.86 -1.40
N ASP A 178 19.07 -2.91 -2.72
CA ASP A 178 19.70 -1.81 -3.46
C ASP A 178 18.66 -0.72 -3.74
N TRP A 179 18.64 0.29 -2.88
CA TRP A 179 17.70 1.41 -2.94
C TRP A 179 17.95 2.35 -4.12
N PHE A 180 19.11 2.24 -4.79
CA PHE A 180 19.43 3.00 -5.99
C PHE A 180 18.92 2.35 -7.28
N HIS A 181 18.76 1.02 -7.26
CA HIS A 181 18.28 0.23 -8.39
C HIS A 181 16.92 -0.40 -8.09
N TYR A 182 15.92 0.45 -7.88
CA TYR A 182 14.57 -0.03 -7.60
C TYR A 182 13.96 -0.70 -8.83
N PRO A 183 13.37 -1.89 -8.74
CA PRO A 183 12.74 -2.56 -9.87
C PRO A 183 11.67 -1.69 -10.54
N GLY A 184 11.71 -1.62 -11.87
CA GLY A 184 10.76 -0.82 -12.65
C GLY A 184 11.13 0.66 -12.81
N VAL A 185 12.16 1.15 -12.12
CA VAL A 185 12.61 2.53 -12.21
C VAL A 185 13.69 2.66 -13.27
N THR A 186 13.55 3.63 -14.17
CA THR A 186 14.62 4.07 -15.08
C THR A 186 15.12 5.42 -14.60
N ALA A 187 16.28 5.45 -13.99
CA ALA A 187 16.87 6.66 -13.44
C ALA A 187 18.40 6.64 -13.54
N PRO A 188 19.06 7.81 -13.57
CA PRO A 188 20.50 7.86 -13.50
C PRO A 188 20.99 7.32 -12.15
N TYR A 189 22.03 6.52 -12.15
CA TYR A 189 22.67 6.05 -10.94
C TYR A 189 23.47 7.17 -10.29
N VAL A 190 22.99 7.64 -9.14
CA VAL A 190 23.62 8.72 -8.39
C VAL A 190 23.85 8.24 -6.95
N LYS A 191 25.10 7.94 -6.61
CA LYS A 191 25.50 7.46 -5.27
C LYS A 191 25.27 8.44 -4.12
N GLU A 192 25.31 9.73 -4.41
CA GLU A 192 25.19 10.78 -3.41
C GLU A 192 24.17 11.83 -3.86
N GLN A 193 23.05 11.89 -3.18
CA GLN A 193 22.14 13.01 -3.30
C GLN A 193 22.12 13.75 -1.97
N THR A 194 22.70 14.95 -1.94
CA THR A 194 22.61 15.82 -0.79
C THR A 194 21.18 16.37 -0.70
N ARG A 195 20.41 15.90 0.25
CA ARG A 195 19.07 16.39 0.54
C ARG A 195 18.97 16.90 1.95
N GLY A 196 18.04 17.79 2.20
CA GLY A 196 17.73 18.25 3.53
C GLY A 196 17.28 17.12 4.47
N THR A 197 17.15 17.43 5.74
CA THR A 197 16.81 16.46 6.79
C THR A 197 15.39 15.89 6.68
N TYR A 198 14.52 16.58 5.98
CA TYR A 198 13.14 16.16 5.69
C TYR A 198 12.65 16.81 4.42
N GLY A 199 11.91 16.07 3.62
CA GLY A 199 11.31 16.62 2.42
C GLY A 199 10.50 15.61 1.63
N ARG A 200 10.07 16.07 0.47
CA ARG A 200 9.33 15.29 -0.51
C ARG A 200 10.02 15.46 -1.85
N THR A 201 10.16 14.38 -2.57
CA THR A 201 10.55 14.49 -3.97
C THR A 201 9.34 15.02 -4.73
N GLY A 202 9.49 16.13 -5.39
CA GLY A 202 8.51 16.63 -6.37
C GLY A 202 8.91 16.21 -7.77
N ASN A 203 8.02 16.42 -8.72
CA ASN A 203 8.29 16.40 -10.15
C ASN A 203 8.48 15.01 -10.76
N GLY A 204 7.40 14.26 -10.80
CA GLY A 204 7.25 13.20 -11.78
C GLY A 204 7.23 13.75 -13.20
N GLY A 205 7.24 12.88 -14.16
CA GLY A 205 7.16 13.21 -15.58
C GLY A 205 5.99 14.12 -15.92
N SER A 206 6.06 14.74 -17.06
CA SER A 206 5.03 15.63 -17.57
C SER A 206 3.72 14.90 -17.87
N PHE A 207 3.80 13.60 -18.09
CA PHE A 207 2.67 12.73 -18.36
C PHE A 207 2.81 11.41 -17.58
N THR A 208 1.81 11.13 -16.77
CA THR A 208 1.65 9.84 -16.10
C THR A 208 0.17 9.49 -16.12
N GLY A 209 -0.15 8.26 -16.44
CA GLY A 209 -1.52 7.81 -16.47
C GLY A 209 -1.65 6.31 -16.57
N GLY A 210 -2.88 5.85 -16.43
CA GLY A 210 -3.21 4.43 -16.57
C GLY A 210 -4.68 4.21 -16.83
N VAL A 211 -4.95 3.04 -17.35
CA VAL A 211 -6.31 2.55 -17.61
C VAL A 211 -6.45 1.13 -17.07
N SER A 212 -7.67 0.76 -16.72
CA SER A 212 -7.99 -0.59 -16.29
C SER A 212 -9.42 -0.92 -16.70
N ASP A 213 -9.65 -2.11 -17.24
CA ASP A 213 -10.97 -2.67 -17.52
C ASP A 213 -11.49 -3.56 -16.37
N GLY A 214 -10.75 -3.63 -15.26
CA GLY A 214 -11.03 -4.50 -14.12
C GLY A 214 -10.31 -5.85 -14.18
N THR A 215 -9.92 -6.30 -15.38
CA THR A 215 -9.19 -7.56 -15.58
C THR A 215 -7.74 -7.31 -15.95
N TYR A 216 -7.52 -6.39 -16.89
CA TYR A 216 -6.22 -5.96 -17.38
C TYR A 216 -6.08 -4.45 -17.22
N GLY A 217 -4.86 -3.98 -17.34
CA GLY A 217 -4.57 -2.57 -17.29
C GLY A 217 -3.22 -2.25 -17.91
N ALA A 218 -3.04 -0.98 -18.22
CA ALA A 218 -1.78 -0.42 -18.66
C ALA A 218 -1.53 0.88 -17.94
N SER A 219 -0.29 1.19 -17.67
CA SER A 219 0.12 2.48 -17.11
C SER A 219 1.44 2.92 -17.74
N VAL A 220 1.64 4.23 -17.82
CA VAL A 220 2.81 4.83 -18.42
C VAL A 220 3.28 6.01 -17.58
N ASP A 221 4.58 6.16 -17.51
CA ASP A 221 5.28 7.31 -16.94
C ASP A 221 6.31 7.82 -17.95
N SER A 222 6.46 9.16 -18.09
CA SER A 222 7.35 9.79 -19.08
C SER A 222 8.21 10.87 -18.45
#